data_70a510b8543cc00b843aeecd8c67df2b
#
_entry.id   70a510b8543cc00b843aeecd8c67df2b
#
_cell.length_a   1.000
_cell.length_b   1.000
_cell.length_c   1.000
_cell.angle_alpha   90.00
_cell.angle_beta   90.00
_cell.angle_gamma   90.00
#
_symmetry.space_group_name_H-M   'P 1'
#
loop_
_entity.id
_entity.type
_entity.pdbx_description
1 polymer ?
#
loop_
_entity_poly.entity_id
_entity_poly.type
_entity_poly.pdbx_seq_one_letter_code
_entity_poly.pdbx_strand_id
1 'polypeptide(L)'
;MAKLIALVRRNWLFFLLVTIAGLALRLFFVFRYPHVAGDTWVYGDIAKNWLDHGIFGLTDNGAVRPTLIRLPGYPGFLAAMFAVFGREHYTAVMIAQALIDTNTCLVFAAVALELTNTRAAKAAYLLAELCPFTASYTAAPLSETLAICCVSHALYYGVRGVKALEHDAPAGKLWGIAGLWSAAGIFMRPDNGLILPAMGLALLVIFFRKPNKKHVAFACLILAITSLGPLVPWTVRNWRVFHVWQPLASRYANDPGEFLPRGFNHWVKTWMVDFVSVEEVYWKVSGEPIDPQQLPERAFDTRPEYEKTLAVIARYNQQLYIDPEMDAEFEEIARLREEHNPLRYVIWLPFLRTADMWLRPRTELLDVETRWWEFSQHEKESWFALFWAGLNLFYILAALRGWLVSRLGIAGVFVISFILLRSFFLSSLENPEPRYMLECFPVVLALAGAAFIRVRDAVKQFSNQSS
;
A
#
# COMPACT_ATOMS: atom_id res chain seq x y z
N MET A 1 22.00 -9.07 -6.32
CA MET A 1 21.83 -9.06 -7.80
C MET A 1 22.69 -10.08 -8.54
N ALA A 2 23.99 -10.29 -8.27
CA ALA A 2 24.82 -11.25 -9.02
C ALA A 2 24.22 -12.68 -9.06
N LYS A 3 23.73 -13.21 -7.91
CA LYS A 3 23.07 -14.51 -7.84
C LYS A 3 21.80 -14.59 -8.71
N LEU A 4 21.00 -13.53 -8.76
CA LEU A 4 19.81 -13.48 -9.61
C LEU A 4 20.19 -13.45 -11.09
N ILE A 5 21.17 -12.62 -11.48
CA ILE A 5 21.67 -12.55 -12.85
C ILE A 5 22.16 -13.94 -13.33
N ALA A 6 22.92 -14.66 -12.50
CA ALA A 6 23.36 -16.01 -12.82
C ALA A 6 22.18 -16.98 -12.97
N LEU A 7 21.14 -16.86 -12.11
CA LEU A 7 19.92 -17.67 -12.21
C LEU A 7 19.16 -17.38 -13.51
N VAL A 8 18.98 -16.11 -13.87
CA VAL A 8 18.33 -15.65 -15.12
C VAL A 8 19.09 -16.18 -16.33
N ARG A 9 20.41 -16.00 -16.40
CA ARG A 9 21.24 -16.49 -17.50
C ARG A 9 21.11 -18.01 -17.69
N ARG A 10 21.14 -18.77 -16.57
CA ARG A 10 21.01 -20.24 -16.61
C ARG A 10 19.64 -20.70 -17.05
N ASN A 11 18.58 -19.92 -16.85
CA ASN A 11 17.19 -20.28 -17.15
C ASN A 11 16.52 -19.20 -18.03
N TRP A 12 17.29 -18.62 -18.96
CA TRP A 12 16.89 -17.43 -19.73
C TRP A 12 15.53 -17.60 -20.44
N LEU A 13 15.29 -18.79 -21.04
CA LEU A 13 14.03 -19.06 -21.75
C LEU A 13 12.82 -19.03 -20.80
N PHE A 14 12.95 -19.59 -19.58
CA PHE A 14 11.89 -19.51 -18.56
C PHE A 14 11.60 -18.05 -18.20
N PHE A 15 12.63 -17.27 -17.88
CA PHE A 15 12.44 -15.87 -17.52
C PHE A 15 11.86 -15.06 -18.69
N LEU A 16 12.32 -15.27 -19.91
CA LEU A 16 11.79 -14.60 -21.10
C LEU A 16 10.31 -14.90 -21.32
N LEU A 17 9.92 -16.18 -21.32
CA LEU A 17 8.52 -16.57 -21.57
C LEU A 17 7.59 -16.05 -20.47
N VAL A 18 8.02 -16.09 -19.21
CA VAL A 18 7.25 -15.58 -18.08
C VAL A 18 7.14 -14.07 -18.13
N THR A 19 8.23 -13.34 -18.49
CA THR A 19 8.20 -11.89 -18.72
C THR A 19 7.19 -11.52 -19.83
N ILE A 20 7.22 -12.23 -20.96
CA ILE A 20 6.28 -11.96 -22.07
C ILE A 20 4.83 -12.17 -21.61
N ALA A 21 4.55 -13.26 -20.90
CA ALA A 21 3.21 -13.52 -20.38
C ALA A 21 2.77 -12.46 -19.37
N GLY A 22 3.66 -12.08 -18.44
CA GLY A 22 3.38 -11.05 -17.44
C GLY A 22 3.20 -9.65 -18.03
N LEU A 23 4.01 -9.28 -19.02
CA LEU A 23 3.83 -8.02 -19.74
C LEU A 23 2.52 -8.03 -20.56
N ALA A 24 2.19 -9.14 -21.21
CA ALA A 24 0.92 -9.28 -21.93
C ALA A 24 -0.29 -9.10 -20.98
N LEU A 25 -0.23 -9.65 -19.76
CA LEU A 25 -1.27 -9.47 -18.75
C LEU A 25 -1.43 -7.98 -18.36
N ARG A 26 -0.33 -7.26 -18.14
CA ARG A 26 -0.36 -5.83 -17.80
C ARG A 26 -0.92 -5.00 -18.96
N LEU A 27 -0.45 -5.23 -20.16
CA LEU A 27 -0.95 -4.53 -21.35
C LEU A 27 -2.42 -4.85 -21.60
N PHE A 28 -2.88 -6.08 -21.32
CA PHE A 28 -4.29 -6.41 -21.36
C PHE A 28 -5.11 -5.49 -20.42
N PHE A 29 -4.69 -5.29 -19.17
CA PHE A 29 -5.35 -4.35 -18.26
C PHE A 29 -5.26 -2.92 -18.77
N VAL A 30 -4.09 -2.46 -19.20
CA VAL A 30 -3.87 -1.08 -19.71
C VAL A 30 -4.82 -0.76 -20.88
N PHE A 31 -5.05 -1.67 -21.78
CA PHE A 31 -5.88 -1.41 -22.96
C PHE A 31 -7.36 -1.79 -22.78
N ARG A 32 -7.67 -2.71 -21.87
CA ARG A 32 -9.06 -3.18 -21.70
C ARG A 32 -9.77 -2.54 -20.49
N TYR A 33 -9.03 -2.21 -19.43
CA TYR A 33 -9.54 -1.68 -18.18
C TYR A 33 -8.73 -0.45 -17.69
N PRO A 34 -8.53 0.59 -18.56
CA PRO A 34 -7.83 1.79 -18.12
C PRO A 34 -8.70 2.52 -17.10
N HIS A 35 -8.13 2.84 -15.94
CA HIS A 35 -8.84 3.50 -14.85
C HIS A 35 -8.23 4.88 -14.58
N VAL A 36 -8.78 5.92 -15.24
CA VAL A 36 -8.37 7.32 -15.08
C VAL A 36 -9.48 8.05 -14.33
N ALA A 37 -9.46 8.01 -13.01
CA ALA A 37 -10.50 8.55 -12.15
C ALA A 37 -9.96 8.98 -10.78
N GLY A 38 -10.75 9.70 -10.01
CA GLY A 38 -10.47 10.05 -8.60
C GLY A 38 -9.12 10.73 -8.42
N ASP A 39 -8.25 10.10 -7.61
CA ASP A 39 -6.91 10.60 -7.28
C ASP A 39 -6.02 10.89 -8.50
N THR A 40 -6.26 10.23 -9.66
CA THR A 40 -5.51 10.50 -10.90
C THR A 40 -5.59 11.96 -11.31
N TRP A 41 -6.77 12.57 -11.19
CA TRP A 41 -6.99 13.95 -11.55
C TRP A 41 -6.24 14.91 -10.62
N VAL A 42 -6.23 14.61 -9.31
CA VAL A 42 -5.49 15.39 -8.31
C VAL A 42 -3.98 15.34 -8.59
N TYR A 43 -3.43 14.14 -8.81
CA TYR A 43 -2.01 13.99 -9.15
C TYR A 43 -1.67 14.65 -10.50
N GLY A 44 -2.55 14.51 -11.48
CA GLY A 44 -2.38 15.09 -12.83
C GLY A 44 -2.39 16.60 -12.81
N ASP A 45 -3.28 17.22 -12.05
CA ASP A 45 -3.37 18.68 -11.92
C ASP A 45 -2.12 19.24 -11.22
N ILE A 46 -1.67 18.63 -10.12
CA ILE A 46 -0.42 19.00 -9.46
C ILE A 46 0.76 18.89 -10.43
N ALA A 47 0.84 17.80 -11.22
CA ALA A 47 1.92 17.58 -12.18
C ALA A 47 1.93 18.64 -13.29
N LYS A 48 0.78 19.01 -13.83
CA LYS A 48 0.63 20.09 -14.83
C LYS A 48 1.07 21.43 -14.26
N ASN A 49 0.53 21.81 -13.10
CA ASN A 49 0.85 23.06 -12.45
C ASN A 49 2.33 23.17 -12.09
N TRP A 50 2.95 22.06 -11.70
CA TRP A 50 4.39 22.03 -11.43
C TRP A 50 5.22 22.26 -12.69
N LEU A 51 4.80 21.68 -13.84
CA LEU A 51 5.47 21.89 -15.13
C LEU A 51 5.25 23.28 -15.73
N ASP A 52 4.01 23.75 -15.69
CA ASP A 52 3.59 24.94 -16.45
C ASP A 52 3.83 26.24 -15.67
N HIS A 53 3.76 26.18 -14.35
CA HIS A 53 3.86 27.35 -13.45
C HIS A 53 5.01 27.25 -12.44
N GLY A 54 5.71 26.12 -12.34
CA GLY A 54 6.72 25.87 -11.31
C GLY A 54 6.13 25.75 -9.89
N ILE A 55 4.81 25.62 -9.77
CA ILE A 55 4.09 25.58 -8.50
C ILE A 55 3.58 24.15 -8.26
N PHE A 56 4.01 23.54 -7.14
CA PHE A 56 3.39 22.32 -6.65
C PHE A 56 2.05 22.69 -6.01
N GLY A 57 0.98 22.62 -6.79
CA GLY A 57 -0.32 23.19 -6.42
C GLY A 57 -1.49 22.62 -7.20
N LEU A 58 -2.69 22.94 -6.76
CA LEU A 58 -3.96 22.61 -7.40
C LEU A 58 -4.58 23.83 -8.06
N THR A 59 -5.34 23.59 -9.11
CA THR A 59 -6.16 24.61 -9.76
C THR A 59 -7.49 24.77 -9.01
N ASP A 60 -7.71 25.93 -8.44
CA ASP A 60 -8.95 26.31 -7.76
C ASP A 60 -9.51 27.59 -8.40
N ASN A 61 -10.73 27.51 -8.93
CA ASN A 61 -11.40 28.64 -9.62
C ASN A 61 -10.53 29.33 -10.68
N GLY A 62 -9.74 28.56 -11.43
CA GLY A 62 -8.85 29.06 -12.48
C GLY A 62 -7.51 29.64 -11.98
N ALA A 63 -7.25 29.65 -10.69
CA ALA A 63 -5.98 30.06 -10.11
C ALA A 63 -5.22 28.86 -9.54
N VAL A 64 -3.89 28.83 -9.73
CA VAL A 64 -3.04 27.78 -9.15
C VAL A 64 -2.68 28.17 -7.72
N ARG A 65 -3.08 27.32 -6.76
CA ARG A 65 -2.75 27.47 -5.35
C ARG A 65 -1.80 26.37 -4.89
N PRO A 66 -0.71 26.72 -4.17
CA PRO A 66 0.16 25.71 -3.57
C PRO A 66 -0.62 24.74 -2.71
N THR A 67 -0.22 23.46 -2.71
CA THR A 67 -0.83 22.42 -1.87
C THR A 67 0.23 21.56 -1.17
N LEU A 68 -0.16 20.88 -0.10
CA LEU A 68 0.64 19.84 0.58
C LEU A 68 -0.15 18.54 0.80
N ILE A 69 -1.34 18.43 0.19
CA ILE A 69 -2.24 17.27 0.34
C ILE A 69 -1.66 15.96 -0.23
N ARG A 70 -0.68 16.06 -1.13
CA ARG A 70 0.04 14.90 -1.70
C ARG A 70 1.55 15.11 -1.55
N LEU A 71 2.28 13.99 -1.48
CA LEU A 71 3.75 14.02 -1.53
C LEU A 71 4.26 14.10 -2.97
N PRO A 72 5.47 14.64 -3.20
CA PRO A 72 5.93 14.99 -4.55
C PRO A 72 6.34 13.79 -5.42
N GLY A 73 6.40 12.56 -4.88
CA GLY A 73 6.92 11.42 -5.61
C GLY A 73 6.10 11.07 -6.85
N TYR A 74 4.81 10.78 -6.68
CA TYR A 74 3.97 10.41 -7.82
C TYR A 74 3.64 11.58 -8.75
N PRO A 75 3.27 12.78 -8.27
CA PRO A 75 3.17 13.97 -9.14
C PRO A 75 4.45 14.25 -9.92
N GLY A 76 5.63 14.05 -9.33
CA GLY A 76 6.92 14.20 -10.02
C GLY A 76 7.12 13.18 -11.13
N PHE A 77 6.71 11.92 -10.93
CA PHE A 77 6.70 10.92 -11.98
C PHE A 77 5.76 11.31 -13.12
N LEU A 78 4.53 11.74 -12.81
CA LEU A 78 3.59 12.23 -13.83
C LEU A 78 4.14 13.44 -14.57
N ALA A 79 4.74 14.40 -13.88
CA ALA A 79 5.37 15.55 -14.48
C ALA A 79 6.46 15.15 -15.49
N ALA A 80 7.33 14.19 -15.13
CA ALA A 80 8.32 13.66 -16.04
C ALA A 80 7.70 12.99 -17.28
N MET A 81 6.65 12.18 -17.08
CA MET A 81 5.93 11.55 -18.20
C MET A 81 5.23 12.59 -19.10
N PHE A 82 4.59 13.58 -18.51
CA PHE A 82 3.92 14.65 -19.26
C PHE A 82 4.89 15.54 -20.03
N ALA A 83 6.08 15.76 -19.49
CA ALA A 83 7.13 16.52 -20.19
C ALA A 83 7.63 15.80 -21.46
N VAL A 84 7.68 14.45 -21.43
CA VAL A 84 8.19 13.63 -22.54
C VAL A 84 7.10 13.28 -23.55
N PHE A 85 5.92 12.88 -23.09
CA PHE A 85 4.85 12.31 -23.93
C PHE A 85 3.68 13.26 -24.18
N GLY A 86 3.67 14.43 -23.56
CA GLY A 86 2.58 15.40 -23.62
C GLY A 86 1.68 15.35 -22.38
N ARG A 87 0.99 16.49 -22.13
CA ARG A 87 0.10 16.64 -20.96
C ARG A 87 -1.03 15.62 -21.02
N GLU A 88 -1.29 14.99 -19.87
CA GLU A 88 -2.38 14.01 -19.68
C GLU A 88 -2.31 12.79 -20.61
N HIS A 89 -1.14 12.49 -21.15
CA HIS A 89 -0.97 11.27 -21.95
C HIS A 89 -0.92 10.03 -21.02
N TYR A 90 -2.02 9.75 -20.35
CA TYR A 90 -2.13 8.69 -19.33
C TYR A 90 -1.85 7.29 -19.87
N THR A 91 -2.11 7.02 -21.15
CA THR A 91 -1.73 5.73 -21.75
C THR A 91 -0.22 5.50 -21.69
N ALA A 92 0.60 6.53 -21.95
CA ALA A 92 2.06 6.39 -21.81
C ALA A 92 2.47 6.17 -20.35
N VAL A 93 1.80 6.83 -19.39
CA VAL A 93 1.99 6.60 -17.95
C VAL A 93 1.72 5.14 -17.59
N MET A 94 0.58 4.59 -18.01
CA MET A 94 0.18 3.20 -17.73
C MET A 94 1.14 2.19 -18.35
N ILE A 95 1.61 2.43 -19.59
CA ILE A 95 2.63 1.57 -20.22
C ILE A 95 3.95 1.64 -19.46
N ALA A 96 4.39 2.83 -19.03
CA ALA A 96 5.59 2.96 -18.21
C ALA A 96 5.44 2.21 -16.87
N GLN A 97 4.29 2.31 -16.22
CA GLN A 97 3.96 1.55 -15.01
C GLN A 97 4.00 0.03 -15.27
N ALA A 98 3.45 -0.45 -16.41
CA ALA A 98 3.50 -1.85 -16.79
C ALA A 98 4.95 -2.36 -16.93
N LEU A 99 5.84 -1.57 -17.53
CA LEU A 99 7.26 -1.91 -17.65
C LEU A 99 8.00 -1.89 -16.31
N ILE A 100 7.68 -0.92 -15.44
CA ILE A 100 8.25 -0.82 -14.09
C ILE A 100 7.82 -2.03 -13.26
N ASP A 101 6.53 -2.39 -13.28
CA ASP A 101 6.01 -3.51 -12.49
C ASP A 101 6.58 -4.86 -12.98
N THR A 102 6.64 -5.09 -14.29
CA THR A 102 7.31 -6.26 -14.88
C THR A 102 8.76 -6.38 -14.40
N ASN A 103 9.52 -5.26 -14.37
CA ASN A 103 10.88 -5.28 -13.84
C ASN A 103 10.90 -5.51 -12.32
N THR A 104 9.91 -5.00 -11.60
CA THR A 104 9.78 -5.16 -10.14
C THR A 104 9.57 -6.63 -9.75
N CYS A 105 8.92 -7.44 -10.59
CA CYS A 105 8.78 -8.88 -10.37
C CYS A 105 10.12 -9.62 -10.26
N LEU A 106 11.17 -9.15 -10.95
CA LEU A 106 12.54 -9.67 -10.76
C LEU A 106 13.08 -9.38 -9.35
N VAL A 107 12.67 -8.25 -8.76
CA VAL A 107 13.07 -7.92 -7.37
C VAL A 107 12.35 -8.84 -6.37
N PHE A 108 11.09 -9.20 -6.62
CA PHE A 108 10.39 -10.20 -5.80
C PHE A 108 11.11 -11.54 -5.83
N ALA A 109 11.54 -11.99 -7.02
CA ALA A 109 12.35 -13.20 -7.17
C ALA A 109 13.70 -13.07 -6.43
N ALA A 110 14.31 -11.88 -6.45
CA ALA A 110 15.56 -11.62 -5.72
C ALA A 110 15.35 -11.69 -4.20
N VAL A 111 14.24 -11.16 -3.67
CA VAL A 111 13.86 -11.29 -2.25
C VAL A 111 13.66 -12.76 -1.88
N ALA A 112 12.91 -13.51 -2.69
CA ALA A 112 12.69 -14.94 -2.48
C ALA A 112 14.01 -15.73 -2.52
N LEU A 113 14.94 -15.38 -3.44
CA LEU A 113 16.26 -15.99 -3.55
C LEU A 113 17.11 -15.73 -2.30
N GLU A 114 17.06 -14.52 -1.77
CA GLU A 114 17.77 -14.17 -0.55
C GLU A 114 17.14 -14.83 0.68
N LEU A 115 15.83 -14.93 0.75
CA LEU A 115 15.14 -15.55 1.89
C LEU A 115 15.26 -17.08 1.89
N THR A 116 15.33 -17.72 0.71
CA THR A 116 15.18 -19.17 0.58
C THR A 116 16.17 -19.78 -0.43
N ASN A 117 15.73 -20.06 -1.67
CA ASN A 117 16.55 -20.73 -2.68
C ASN A 117 16.10 -20.40 -4.13
N THR A 118 16.81 -20.97 -5.10
CA THR A 118 16.57 -20.75 -6.55
C THR A 118 15.23 -21.27 -7.05
N ARG A 119 14.68 -22.34 -6.46
CA ARG A 119 13.35 -22.86 -6.83
C ARG A 119 12.26 -21.89 -6.39
N ALA A 120 12.34 -21.43 -5.14
CA ALA A 120 11.43 -20.42 -4.61
C ALA A 120 11.50 -19.11 -5.42
N ALA A 121 12.70 -18.67 -5.82
CA ALA A 121 12.87 -17.49 -6.64
C ALA A 121 12.16 -17.61 -8.00
N LYS A 122 12.27 -18.76 -8.67
CA LYS A 122 11.55 -18.98 -9.95
C LYS A 122 10.05 -19.04 -9.76
N ALA A 123 9.57 -19.71 -8.70
CA ALA A 123 8.15 -19.77 -8.40
C ALA A 123 7.61 -18.37 -8.02
N ALA A 124 8.32 -17.62 -7.19
CA ALA A 124 7.96 -16.23 -6.84
C ALA A 124 7.90 -15.33 -8.08
N TYR A 125 8.85 -15.49 -9.01
CA TYR A 125 8.84 -14.76 -10.28
C TYR A 125 7.60 -15.07 -11.12
N LEU A 126 7.27 -16.35 -11.30
CA LEU A 126 6.10 -16.78 -12.03
C LEU A 126 4.80 -16.25 -11.40
N LEU A 127 4.68 -16.39 -10.07
CA LEU A 127 3.53 -15.91 -9.33
C LEU A 127 3.40 -14.38 -9.41
N ALA A 128 4.51 -13.65 -9.37
CA ALA A 128 4.52 -12.20 -9.45
C ALA A 128 4.14 -11.69 -10.85
N GLU A 129 4.72 -12.26 -11.90
CA GLU A 129 4.42 -11.86 -13.28
C GLU A 129 2.95 -12.12 -13.65
N LEU A 130 2.38 -13.20 -13.13
CA LEU A 130 0.99 -13.58 -13.37
C LEU A 130 0.02 -13.12 -12.28
N CYS A 131 0.48 -12.29 -11.32
CA CYS A 131 -0.40 -11.74 -10.29
C CYS A 131 -1.31 -10.66 -10.89
N PRO A 132 -2.63 -10.90 -11.00
CA PRO A 132 -3.52 -9.94 -11.60
C PRO A 132 -3.74 -8.71 -10.70
N PHE A 133 -3.53 -8.84 -9.40
CA PHE A 133 -3.78 -7.79 -8.42
C PHE A 133 -2.76 -6.64 -8.51
N THR A 134 -1.47 -6.92 -8.76
CA THR A 134 -0.48 -5.88 -9.04
C THR A 134 -0.52 -5.45 -10.50
N ALA A 135 -0.82 -6.38 -11.42
CA ALA A 135 -0.90 -6.09 -12.84
C ALA A 135 -2.05 -5.13 -13.18
N SER A 136 -3.23 -5.26 -12.57
CA SER A 136 -4.37 -4.35 -12.81
C SER A 136 -4.06 -2.90 -12.41
N TYR A 137 -3.30 -2.67 -11.34
CA TYR A 137 -2.90 -1.32 -10.92
C TYR A 137 -1.93 -0.63 -11.88
N THR A 138 -1.32 -1.34 -12.81
CA THR A 138 -0.55 -0.68 -13.89
C THR A 138 -1.46 0.08 -14.86
N ALA A 139 -2.74 -0.27 -14.92
CA ALA A 139 -3.78 0.40 -15.72
C ALA A 139 -4.44 1.60 -15.01
N ALA A 140 -4.03 1.92 -13.80
CA ALA A 140 -4.46 3.09 -13.06
C ALA A 140 -3.27 4.04 -12.87
N PRO A 141 -3.34 5.31 -13.30
CA PRO A 141 -2.30 6.30 -13.01
C PRO A 141 -2.34 6.74 -11.54
N LEU A 142 -1.97 5.81 -10.66
CA LEU A 142 -1.94 5.92 -9.21
C LEU A 142 -0.56 5.55 -8.66
N SER A 143 -0.31 5.87 -7.40
CA SER A 143 1.01 5.71 -6.77
C SER A 143 1.42 4.27 -6.48
N GLU A 144 0.48 3.32 -6.48
CA GLU A 144 0.63 1.94 -6.00
C GLU A 144 1.76 1.19 -6.72
N THR A 145 1.80 1.23 -8.04
CA THR A 145 2.84 0.52 -8.83
C THR A 145 4.26 0.97 -8.46
N LEU A 146 4.47 2.29 -8.37
CA LEU A 146 5.77 2.84 -8.01
C LEU A 146 6.09 2.62 -6.52
N ALA A 147 5.09 2.68 -5.66
CA ALA A 147 5.19 2.39 -4.24
C ALA A 147 5.66 0.94 -4.02
N ILE A 148 5.03 -0.04 -4.70
CA ILE A 148 5.43 -1.45 -4.68
C ILE A 148 6.88 -1.61 -5.17
N CYS A 149 7.26 -0.93 -6.24
CA CYS A 149 8.64 -0.95 -6.74
C CYS A 149 9.63 -0.47 -5.66
N CYS A 150 9.37 0.67 -5.04
CA CYS A 150 10.23 1.23 -3.99
C CYS A 150 10.34 0.30 -2.77
N VAL A 151 9.20 -0.18 -2.26
CA VAL A 151 9.14 -1.11 -1.12
C VAL A 151 9.89 -2.40 -1.43
N SER A 152 9.75 -2.94 -2.64
CA SER A 152 10.43 -4.17 -3.06
C SER A 152 11.95 -4.04 -3.02
N HIS A 153 12.48 -2.92 -3.52
CA HIS A 153 13.91 -2.64 -3.46
C HIS A 153 14.39 -2.41 -2.02
N ALA A 154 13.62 -1.67 -1.21
CA ALA A 154 13.93 -1.48 0.21
C ALA A 154 13.96 -2.81 0.97
N LEU A 155 12.99 -3.71 0.72
CA LEU A 155 12.96 -5.07 1.25
C LEU A 155 14.18 -5.87 0.82
N TYR A 156 14.52 -5.87 -0.47
CA TYR A 156 15.67 -6.60 -1.00
C TYR A 156 16.99 -6.18 -0.34
N TYR A 157 17.26 -4.87 -0.29
CA TYR A 157 18.49 -4.36 0.32
C TYR A 157 18.48 -4.50 1.84
N GLY A 158 17.33 -4.34 2.50
CA GLY A 158 17.15 -4.58 3.93
C GLY A 158 17.42 -6.03 4.31
N VAL A 159 16.86 -7.02 3.60
CA VAL A 159 17.12 -8.46 3.83
C VAL A 159 18.61 -8.77 3.67
N ARG A 160 19.25 -8.22 2.66
CA ARG A 160 20.72 -8.40 2.47
C ARG A 160 21.52 -7.70 3.56
N GLY A 161 21.08 -6.54 4.01
CA GLY A 161 21.68 -5.80 5.12
C GLY A 161 21.61 -6.58 6.42
N VAL A 162 20.45 -7.18 6.74
CA VAL A 162 20.28 -8.09 7.88
C VAL A 162 21.26 -9.25 7.81
N LYS A 163 21.30 -9.97 6.68
CA LYS A 163 22.21 -11.11 6.49
C LYS A 163 23.68 -10.73 6.61
N ALA A 164 24.07 -9.59 6.06
CA ALA A 164 25.46 -9.12 6.19
C ALA A 164 25.84 -8.90 7.66
N LEU A 165 24.96 -8.26 8.44
CA LEU A 165 25.19 -8.04 9.86
C LEU A 165 25.14 -9.35 10.69
N GLU A 166 24.33 -10.34 10.30
CA GLU A 166 24.35 -11.67 10.92
C GLU A 166 25.70 -12.37 10.76
N HIS A 167 26.44 -12.06 9.70
CA HIS A 167 27.80 -12.56 9.45
C HIS A 167 28.91 -11.56 9.83
N ASP A 168 28.61 -10.56 10.66
CA ASP A 168 29.52 -9.52 11.10
C ASP A 168 30.21 -8.74 9.97
N ALA A 169 29.60 -8.74 8.76
CA ALA A 169 30.12 -8.04 7.59
C ALA A 169 29.65 -6.58 7.55
N PRO A 170 30.47 -5.65 7.02
CA PRO A 170 30.08 -4.25 6.87
C PRO A 170 28.87 -4.13 5.92
N ALA A 171 27.79 -3.50 6.41
CA ALA A 171 26.52 -3.42 5.71
C ALA A 171 26.07 -1.98 5.39
N GLY A 172 26.89 -0.96 5.65
CA GLY A 172 26.50 0.45 5.50
C GLY A 172 25.96 0.79 4.11
N LYS A 173 26.60 0.31 3.03
CA LYS A 173 26.12 0.51 1.66
C LYS A 173 24.72 -0.10 1.43
N LEU A 174 24.46 -1.28 1.98
CA LEU A 174 23.17 -1.97 1.81
C LEU A 174 22.06 -1.19 2.54
N TRP A 175 22.33 -0.75 3.78
CA TRP A 175 21.39 0.05 4.55
C TRP A 175 21.18 1.45 3.98
N GLY A 176 22.23 2.07 3.40
CA GLY A 176 22.11 3.32 2.69
C GLY A 176 21.18 3.23 1.48
N ILE A 177 21.33 2.18 0.66
CA ILE A 177 20.46 1.97 -0.50
C ILE A 177 19.03 1.61 -0.04
N ALA A 178 18.88 0.79 1.02
CA ALA A 178 17.58 0.48 1.59
C ALA A 178 16.87 1.76 2.09
N GLY A 179 17.60 2.67 2.74
CA GLY A 179 17.06 3.96 3.19
C GLY A 179 16.63 4.87 2.06
N LEU A 180 17.42 4.96 0.97
CA LEU A 180 17.03 5.76 -0.21
C LEU A 180 15.75 5.22 -0.87
N TRP A 181 15.62 3.90 -1.02
CA TRP A 181 14.39 3.30 -1.54
C TRP A 181 13.22 3.45 -0.58
N SER A 182 13.47 3.43 0.74
CA SER A 182 12.43 3.74 1.73
C SER A 182 11.97 5.19 1.62
N ALA A 183 12.88 6.15 1.46
CA ALA A 183 12.54 7.55 1.21
C ALA A 183 11.72 7.73 -0.07
N ALA A 184 12.14 7.09 -1.16
CA ALA A 184 11.38 7.10 -2.42
C ALA A 184 9.98 6.52 -2.22
N GLY A 185 9.84 5.42 -1.49
CA GLY A 185 8.56 4.83 -1.13
C GLY A 185 7.68 5.76 -0.29
N ILE A 186 8.25 6.45 0.68
CA ILE A 186 7.56 7.47 1.49
C ILE A 186 7.04 8.59 0.60
N PHE A 187 7.83 9.07 -0.35
CA PHE A 187 7.39 10.11 -1.29
C PHE A 187 6.25 9.66 -2.22
N MET A 188 6.10 8.36 -2.47
CA MET A 188 4.92 7.83 -3.17
C MET A 188 3.71 7.80 -2.24
N ARG A 189 3.89 7.26 -1.02
CA ARG A 189 2.84 7.08 -0.01
C ARG A 189 3.43 7.15 1.40
N PRO A 190 2.90 8.00 2.31
CA PRO A 190 3.45 8.16 3.67
C PRO A 190 3.53 6.84 4.47
N ASP A 191 2.54 5.97 4.29
CA ASP A 191 2.41 4.68 4.98
C ASP A 191 3.51 3.67 4.62
N ASN A 192 4.23 3.86 3.51
CA ASN A 192 5.44 3.09 3.19
C ASN A 192 6.58 3.34 4.19
N GLY A 193 6.52 4.42 4.97
CA GLY A 193 7.43 4.66 6.08
C GLY A 193 7.42 3.56 7.15
N LEU A 194 6.37 2.74 7.23
CA LEU A 194 6.27 1.60 8.13
C LEU A 194 7.34 0.51 7.89
N ILE A 195 8.00 0.53 6.74
CA ILE A 195 9.17 -0.34 6.50
C ILE A 195 10.35 0.02 7.41
N LEU A 196 10.48 1.29 7.84
CA LEU A 196 11.58 1.73 8.71
C LEU A 196 11.52 1.13 10.12
N PRO A 197 10.38 1.18 10.85
CA PRO A 197 10.28 0.48 12.14
C PRO A 197 10.41 -1.04 11.99
N ALA A 198 9.97 -1.64 10.88
CA ALA A 198 10.21 -3.07 10.63
C ALA A 198 11.71 -3.39 10.46
N MET A 199 12.47 -2.54 9.75
CA MET A 199 13.94 -2.63 9.67
C MET A 199 14.57 -2.39 11.05
N GLY A 200 14.06 -1.40 11.80
CA GLY A 200 14.51 -1.08 13.16
C GLY A 200 14.37 -2.27 14.12
N LEU A 201 13.26 -3.00 14.06
CA LEU A 201 13.05 -4.22 14.87
C LEU A 201 14.10 -5.30 14.56
N ALA A 202 14.39 -5.54 13.28
CA ALA A 202 15.43 -6.50 12.89
C ALA A 202 16.82 -6.05 13.38
N LEU A 203 17.15 -4.76 13.22
CA LEU A 203 18.40 -4.19 13.73
C LEU A 203 18.50 -4.28 15.24
N LEU A 204 17.41 -4.07 15.97
CA LEU A 204 17.33 -4.21 17.42
C LEU A 204 17.61 -5.67 17.85
N VAL A 205 17.02 -6.64 17.18
CA VAL A 205 17.28 -8.06 17.44
C VAL A 205 18.76 -8.40 17.21
N ILE A 206 19.37 -7.90 16.11
CA ILE A 206 20.79 -8.09 15.83
C ILE A 206 21.65 -7.44 16.92
N PHE A 207 21.30 -6.22 17.33
CA PHE A 207 22.04 -5.47 18.36
C PHE A 207 22.14 -6.22 19.68
N PHE A 208 21.08 -6.90 20.10
CA PHE A 208 21.11 -7.71 21.33
C PHE A 208 21.78 -9.09 21.15
N ARG A 209 21.82 -9.63 19.94
CA ARG A 209 22.40 -10.98 19.68
C ARG A 209 23.87 -10.95 19.32
N LYS A 210 24.41 -9.82 18.84
CA LYS A 210 25.77 -9.72 18.34
C LYS A 210 26.68 -8.91 19.28
N PRO A 211 27.96 -9.33 19.46
CA PRO A 211 28.90 -8.60 20.28
C PRO A 211 29.33 -7.26 19.66
N ASN A 212 29.49 -7.23 18.33
CA ASN A 212 29.96 -6.05 17.61
C ASN A 212 28.80 -5.09 17.30
N LYS A 213 28.47 -4.23 18.28
CA LYS A 213 27.39 -3.25 18.19
C LYS A 213 27.70 -2.06 17.25
N LYS A 214 28.97 -1.81 16.90
CA LYS A 214 29.38 -0.67 16.09
C LYS A 214 28.83 -0.76 14.65
N HIS A 215 28.86 -1.95 14.04
CA HIS A 215 28.28 -2.15 12.69
C HIS A 215 26.78 -1.93 12.68
N VAL A 216 26.06 -2.33 13.72
CA VAL A 216 24.62 -2.13 13.82
C VAL A 216 24.28 -0.65 14.03
N ALA A 217 24.99 0.03 14.95
CA ALA A 217 24.81 1.47 15.19
C ALA A 217 25.09 2.29 13.91
N PHE A 218 26.15 1.95 13.18
CA PHE A 218 26.44 2.60 11.89
C PHE A 218 25.36 2.34 10.84
N ALA A 219 24.83 1.11 10.78
CA ALA A 219 23.71 0.77 9.89
C ALA A 219 22.45 1.57 10.23
N CYS A 220 22.10 1.71 11.53
CA CYS A 220 20.99 2.55 11.98
C CYS A 220 21.18 4.02 11.59
N LEU A 221 22.39 4.56 11.79
CA LEU A 221 22.70 5.96 11.44
C LEU A 221 22.55 6.22 9.93
N ILE A 222 23.16 5.35 9.10
CA ILE A 222 23.07 5.47 7.64
C ILE A 222 21.62 5.30 7.17
N LEU A 223 20.88 4.31 7.68
CA LEU A 223 19.47 4.12 7.36
C LEU A 223 18.67 5.39 7.68
N ALA A 224 18.84 5.95 8.88
CA ALA A 224 18.13 7.17 9.31
C ALA A 224 18.47 8.36 8.40
N ILE A 225 19.75 8.61 8.12
CA ILE A 225 20.16 9.73 7.26
C ILE A 225 19.60 9.57 5.84
N THR A 226 19.68 8.38 5.26
CA THR A 226 19.29 8.18 3.86
C THR A 226 17.78 8.06 3.68
N SER A 227 17.02 7.68 4.72
CA SER A 227 15.56 7.63 4.65
C SER A 227 14.88 8.95 5.03
N LEU A 228 15.39 9.66 6.01
CA LEU A 228 14.77 10.89 6.51
C LEU A 228 15.37 12.16 5.88
N GLY A 229 16.64 12.14 5.52
CA GLY A 229 17.31 13.28 4.88
C GLY A 229 16.59 13.82 3.65
N PRO A 230 16.14 12.97 2.70
CA PRO A 230 15.38 13.44 1.53
C PRO A 230 14.07 14.15 1.86
N LEU A 231 13.46 13.93 3.04
CA LEU A 231 12.24 14.62 3.46
C LEU A 231 12.51 16.08 3.88
N VAL A 232 13.76 16.44 4.20
CA VAL A 232 14.10 17.78 4.68
C VAL A 232 13.78 18.87 3.65
N PRO A 233 14.16 18.78 2.37
CA PRO A 233 13.80 19.80 1.38
C PRO A 233 12.29 20.00 1.26
N TRP A 234 11.50 18.92 1.32
CA TRP A 234 10.04 18.98 1.28
C TRP A 234 9.48 19.67 2.52
N THR A 235 9.98 19.34 3.71
CA THR A 235 9.60 20.01 4.97
C THR A 235 9.92 21.50 4.94
N VAL A 236 11.10 21.87 4.44
CA VAL A 236 11.51 23.28 4.27
C VAL A 236 10.59 24.02 3.31
N ARG A 237 10.20 23.38 2.20
CA ARG A 237 9.21 23.94 1.25
C ARG A 237 7.88 24.19 1.96
N ASN A 238 7.37 23.22 2.71
CA ASN A 238 6.10 23.35 3.41
C ASN A 238 6.16 24.45 4.48
N TRP A 239 7.26 24.54 5.19
CA TRP A 239 7.48 25.65 6.13
C TRP A 239 7.48 27.02 5.44
N ARG A 240 8.15 27.16 4.30
CA ARG A 240 8.23 28.43 3.56
C ARG A 240 6.90 28.86 2.95
N VAL A 241 6.08 27.91 2.51
CA VAL A 241 4.82 28.18 1.79
C VAL A 241 3.63 28.30 2.73
N PHE A 242 3.55 27.41 3.73
CA PHE A 242 2.38 27.29 4.61
C PHE A 242 2.69 27.66 6.07
N HIS A 243 3.94 27.92 6.44
CA HIS A 243 4.39 28.16 7.80
C HIS A 243 4.09 26.99 8.76
N VAL A 244 4.00 25.75 8.24
CA VAL A 244 3.76 24.53 9.01
C VAL A 244 4.94 23.57 8.90
N TRP A 245 5.29 22.93 10.02
CA TRP A 245 6.28 21.87 10.06
C TRP A 245 5.61 20.53 9.72
N GLN A 246 5.56 20.18 8.42
CA GLN A 246 4.89 19.01 7.95
C GLN A 246 5.76 18.23 6.93
N PRO A 247 6.46 17.16 7.37
CA PRO A 247 7.35 16.36 6.53
C PRO A 247 6.60 15.37 5.62
N LEU A 248 5.36 15.03 5.95
CA LEU A 248 4.51 14.10 5.21
C LEU A 248 3.24 14.81 4.69
N ALA A 249 2.46 14.14 3.86
CA ALA A 249 1.11 14.63 3.51
C ALA A 249 0.20 14.66 4.74
N SER A 250 -0.81 15.51 4.72
CA SER A 250 -1.84 15.53 5.77
C SER A 250 -2.63 14.23 5.76
N ARG A 251 -3.07 13.78 6.95
CA ARG A 251 -3.82 12.52 7.10
C ARG A 251 -5.10 12.50 6.26
N TYR A 252 -5.79 13.62 6.19
CA TYR A 252 -7.09 13.75 5.51
C TYR A 252 -6.99 14.45 4.16
N ALA A 253 -5.79 14.52 3.58
CA ALA A 253 -5.54 15.18 2.29
C ALA A 253 -6.11 16.60 2.22
N ASN A 254 -5.93 17.40 3.28
CA ASN A 254 -6.37 18.78 3.42
C ASN A 254 -5.18 19.72 3.52
N ASP A 255 -5.36 20.95 3.06
CA ASP A 255 -4.40 22.03 3.26
C ASP A 255 -4.65 22.76 4.61
N PRO A 256 -3.64 23.46 5.17
CA PRO A 256 -3.78 24.16 6.42
C PRO A 256 -4.88 25.24 6.37
N GLY A 257 -5.77 25.22 7.36
CA GLY A 257 -6.90 26.16 7.45
C GLY A 257 -8.20 25.66 6.83
N GLU A 258 -8.19 24.56 6.11
CA GLU A 258 -9.41 23.93 5.62
C GLU A 258 -10.22 23.28 6.75
N PHE A 259 -11.54 23.41 6.68
CA PHE A 259 -12.43 22.71 7.62
C PHE A 259 -12.35 21.20 7.40
N LEU A 260 -12.21 20.47 8.48
CA LEU A 260 -12.15 19.02 8.51
C LEU A 260 -13.32 18.47 9.32
N PRO A 261 -14.19 17.62 8.74
CA PRO A 261 -15.30 17.01 9.46
C PRO A 261 -14.78 15.84 10.32
N ARG A 262 -14.14 16.18 11.44
CA ARG A 262 -13.53 15.19 12.36
C ARG A 262 -14.56 14.33 13.06
N GLY A 263 -15.69 14.90 13.40
CA GLY A 263 -16.80 14.21 14.01
C GLY A 263 -17.41 13.16 13.07
N PHE A 264 -17.60 13.51 11.79
CA PHE A 264 -18.01 12.55 10.77
C PHE A 264 -16.97 11.42 10.61
N ASN A 265 -15.70 11.77 10.48
CA ASN A 265 -14.61 10.78 10.38
C ASN A 265 -14.58 9.86 11.61
N HIS A 266 -14.83 10.40 12.80
CA HIS A 266 -14.92 9.62 14.02
C HIS A 266 -16.14 8.70 14.02
N TRP A 267 -17.30 9.21 13.63
CA TRP A 267 -18.53 8.42 13.53
C TRP A 267 -18.37 7.23 12.57
N VAL A 268 -17.89 7.44 11.34
CA VAL A 268 -17.67 6.32 10.40
C VAL A 268 -16.69 5.30 10.96
N LYS A 269 -15.67 5.74 11.69
CA LYS A 269 -14.69 4.87 12.32
C LYS A 269 -15.29 3.97 13.40
N THR A 270 -16.42 4.33 13.98
CA THR A 270 -17.09 3.50 15.01
C THR A 270 -17.86 2.30 14.45
N TRP A 271 -18.02 2.19 13.13
CA TRP A 271 -18.79 1.10 12.52
C TRP A 271 -18.28 0.63 11.15
N MET A 272 -17.58 1.46 10.39
CA MET A 272 -17.08 1.14 9.04
C MET A 272 -15.98 0.08 9.12
N VAL A 273 -16.16 -1.05 8.41
CA VAL A 273 -15.24 -2.19 8.43
C VAL A 273 -14.90 -2.73 7.04
N ASP A 274 -15.63 -2.32 6.00
CA ASP A 274 -15.53 -2.87 4.65
C ASP A 274 -15.51 -1.78 3.57
N PHE A 275 -15.01 -2.15 2.41
CA PHE A 275 -14.86 -1.26 1.27
C PHE A 275 -16.20 -0.81 0.67
N VAL A 276 -17.27 -1.60 0.79
CA VAL A 276 -18.62 -1.19 0.36
C VAL A 276 -19.05 0.09 1.06
N SER A 277 -18.91 0.10 2.39
CA SER A 277 -19.24 1.27 3.21
C SER A 277 -18.36 2.48 2.88
N VAL A 278 -17.12 2.26 2.44
CA VAL A 278 -16.25 3.35 1.96
C VAL A 278 -16.83 3.99 0.69
N GLU A 279 -17.22 3.19 -0.30
CA GLU A 279 -17.79 3.70 -1.56
C GLU A 279 -19.16 4.34 -1.35
N GLU A 280 -20.04 3.68 -0.59
CA GLU A 280 -21.43 4.10 -0.45
C GLU A 280 -21.64 5.27 0.51
N VAL A 281 -20.69 5.51 1.44
CA VAL A 281 -20.83 6.54 2.47
C VAL A 281 -19.64 7.48 2.52
N TYR A 282 -18.43 6.96 2.71
CA TYR A 282 -17.27 7.79 2.98
C TYR A 282 -16.85 8.65 1.79
N TRP A 283 -16.80 8.06 0.60
CA TRP A 283 -16.40 8.79 -0.62
C TRP A 283 -17.47 9.74 -1.16
N LYS A 284 -18.72 9.59 -0.73
CA LYS A 284 -19.81 10.52 -1.11
C LYS A 284 -19.71 11.87 -0.39
N VAL A 285 -19.06 11.91 0.74
CA VAL A 285 -18.88 13.14 1.53
C VAL A 285 -17.56 13.84 1.17
N SER A 286 -17.58 15.08 0.73
CA SER A 286 -18.70 15.98 0.44
C SER A 286 -19.03 15.93 -1.05
N GLY A 287 -20.30 16.22 -1.40
CA GLY A 287 -20.71 16.44 -2.80
C GLY A 287 -21.84 15.53 -3.28
N GLU A 288 -22.00 14.33 -2.71
CA GLU A 288 -23.05 13.39 -3.07
C GLU A 288 -23.92 13.00 -1.87
N PRO A 289 -25.23 12.71 -2.08
CA PRO A 289 -26.10 12.33 -0.99
C PRO A 289 -25.76 10.92 -0.47
N ILE A 290 -25.92 10.72 0.84
CA ILE A 290 -25.85 9.40 1.49
C ILE A 290 -27.25 8.80 1.47
N ASP A 291 -27.39 7.57 0.93
CA ASP A 291 -28.62 6.81 1.02
C ASP A 291 -28.72 6.12 2.40
N PRO A 292 -29.69 6.49 3.26
CA PRO A 292 -29.84 5.84 4.56
C PRO A 292 -30.11 4.34 4.51
N GLN A 293 -30.65 3.82 3.39
CA GLN A 293 -30.92 2.38 3.22
C GLN A 293 -29.67 1.55 2.97
N GLN A 294 -28.58 2.18 2.54
CA GLN A 294 -27.29 1.55 2.34
C GLN A 294 -26.47 1.44 3.63
N LEU A 295 -26.89 2.14 4.70
CA LEU A 295 -26.21 2.02 6.00
C LEU A 295 -26.43 0.65 6.61
N PRO A 296 -25.36 -0.06 7.00
CA PRO A 296 -25.49 -1.37 7.61
C PRO A 296 -26.06 -1.26 9.05
N GLU A 297 -26.72 -2.32 9.53
CA GLU A 297 -27.27 -2.36 10.90
C GLU A 297 -26.22 -2.03 11.98
N ARG A 298 -24.96 -2.41 11.77
CA ARG A 298 -23.85 -2.10 12.68
C ARG A 298 -23.53 -0.60 12.80
N ALA A 299 -24.07 0.25 11.93
CA ALA A 299 -23.92 1.71 12.02
C ALA A 299 -24.71 2.30 13.19
N PHE A 300 -25.59 1.52 13.83
CA PHE A 300 -26.49 1.94 14.90
C PHE A 300 -26.46 0.96 16.06
N ASP A 301 -26.48 1.47 17.30
CA ASP A 301 -26.52 0.66 18.52
C ASP A 301 -27.90 0.72 19.19
N THR A 302 -28.60 1.84 19.05
CA THR A 302 -29.89 2.08 19.68
C THR A 302 -30.87 2.78 18.75
N ARG A 303 -32.16 2.69 19.03
CA ARG A 303 -33.20 3.38 18.26
C ARG A 303 -33.07 4.92 18.31
N PRO A 304 -32.84 5.54 19.47
CA PRO A 304 -32.62 7.00 19.52
C PRO A 304 -31.40 7.45 18.69
N GLU A 305 -30.30 6.69 18.72
CA GLU A 305 -29.12 6.95 17.90
C GLU A 305 -29.44 6.85 16.40
N TYR A 306 -30.17 5.83 15.98
CA TYR A 306 -30.64 5.68 14.60
C TYR A 306 -31.42 6.92 14.16
N GLU A 307 -32.44 7.36 14.94
CA GLU A 307 -33.25 8.51 14.60
C GLU A 307 -32.44 9.81 14.54
N LYS A 308 -31.50 10.00 15.49
CA LYS A 308 -30.57 11.16 15.49
C LYS A 308 -29.67 11.14 14.26
N THR A 309 -29.04 10.00 13.95
CA THR A 309 -28.15 9.86 12.79
C THR A 309 -28.88 10.15 11.48
N LEU A 310 -30.10 9.61 11.30
CA LEU A 310 -30.89 9.90 10.11
C LEU A 310 -31.27 11.37 9.99
N ALA A 311 -31.55 12.06 11.09
CA ALA A 311 -31.84 13.50 11.07
C ALA A 311 -30.62 14.31 10.62
N VAL A 312 -29.40 13.96 11.06
CA VAL A 312 -28.17 14.62 10.62
C VAL A 312 -27.92 14.33 9.13
N ILE A 313 -28.05 13.07 8.69
CA ILE A 313 -27.88 12.69 7.28
C ILE A 313 -28.91 13.39 6.38
N ALA A 314 -30.16 13.54 6.83
CA ALA A 314 -31.18 14.26 6.07
C ALA A 314 -30.81 15.73 5.86
N ARG A 315 -30.20 16.40 6.85
CA ARG A 315 -29.69 17.78 6.71
C ARG A 315 -28.48 17.81 5.78
N TYR A 316 -27.55 16.87 5.95
CA TYR A 316 -26.41 16.75 5.03
C TYR A 316 -26.87 16.60 3.57
N ASN A 317 -27.84 15.73 3.30
CA ASN A 317 -28.37 15.48 1.94
C ASN A 317 -29.04 16.71 1.31
N GLN A 318 -29.44 17.70 2.10
CA GLN A 318 -30.00 18.96 1.58
C GLN A 318 -28.92 19.92 1.09
N GLN A 319 -27.75 19.94 1.70
CA GLN A 319 -26.68 20.89 1.39
C GLN A 319 -25.41 20.25 0.80
N LEU A 320 -25.23 18.93 0.94
CA LEU A 320 -24.13 18.12 0.43
C LEU A 320 -22.73 18.49 0.97
N TYR A 321 -22.67 19.15 2.12
CA TYR A 321 -21.46 19.40 2.89
C TYR A 321 -21.75 19.31 4.39
N ILE A 322 -20.73 18.99 5.17
CA ILE A 322 -20.82 18.93 6.63
C ILE A 322 -20.41 20.29 7.18
N ASP A 323 -21.31 20.94 7.93
CA ASP A 323 -21.00 22.14 8.69
C ASP A 323 -20.52 21.79 10.12
N PRO A 324 -19.99 22.77 10.88
CA PRO A 324 -19.48 22.51 12.23
C PRO A 324 -20.53 21.99 13.22
N GLU A 325 -21.82 22.30 13.03
CA GLU A 325 -22.89 21.81 13.90
C GLU A 325 -23.16 20.33 13.65
N MET A 326 -23.31 19.92 12.38
CA MET A 326 -23.45 18.51 12.01
C MET A 326 -22.23 17.69 12.44
N ASP A 327 -21.02 18.24 12.29
CA ASP A 327 -19.79 17.58 12.69
C ASP A 327 -19.74 17.33 14.20
N ALA A 328 -20.20 18.30 15.01
CA ALA A 328 -20.29 18.14 16.44
C ALA A 328 -21.35 17.08 16.85
N GLU A 329 -22.45 16.96 16.10
CA GLU A 329 -23.45 15.92 16.35
C GLU A 329 -22.93 14.52 16.00
N PHE A 330 -22.19 14.36 14.89
CA PHE A 330 -21.50 13.11 14.57
C PHE A 330 -20.47 12.74 15.64
N GLU A 331 -19.71 13.71 16.14
CA GLU A 331 -18.72 13.49 17.21
C GLU A 331 -19.40 13.01 18.50
N GLU A 332 -20.56 13.60 18.87
CA GLU A 332 -21.30 13.15 20.04
C GLU A 332 -21.80 11.71 19.89
N ILE A 333 -22.34 11.35 18.71
CA ILE A 333 -22.78 9.98 18.43
C ILE A 333 -21.58 9.03 18.52
N ALA A 334 -20.45 9.37 17.93
CA ALA A 334 -19.24 8.55 17.94
C ALA A 334 -18.75 8.28 19.37
N ARG A 335 -18.67 9.34 20.19
CA ARG A 335 -18.23 9.24 21.59
C ARG A 335 -19.14 8.33 22.42
N LEU A 336 -20.46 8.46 22.29
CA LEU A 336 -21.42 7.59 22.99
C LEU A 336 -21.25 6.12 22.60
N ARG A 337 -20.97 5.83 21.33
CA ARG A 337 -20.71 4.46 20.82
C ARG A 337 -19.42 3.88 21.40
N GLU A 338 -18.36 4.67 21.47
CA GLU A 338 -17.09 4.23 22.08
C GLU A 338 -17.25 3.95 23.57
N GLU A 339 -17.91 4.85 24.31
CA GLU A 339 -18.17 4.69 25.75
C GLU A 339 -19.02 3.45 26.04
N HIS A 340 -20.01 3.15 25.17
CA HIS A 340 -20.88 1.98 25.33
C HIS A 340 -20.15 0.66 25.09
N ASN A 341 -19.24 0.60 24.11
CA ASN A 341 -18.53 -0.65 23.78
C ASN A 341 -17.07 -0.41 23.30
N PRO A 342 -16.17 -0.06 24.24
CA PRO A 342 -14.78 0.30 23.90
C PRO A 342 -13.99 -0.87 23.28
N LEU A 343 -14.24 -2.11 23.67
CA LEU A 343 -13.55 -3.28 23.10
C LEU A 343 -13.92 -3.52 21.64
N ARG A 344 -15.17 -3.23 21.25
CA ARG A 344 -15.59 -3.29 19.85
C ARG A 344 -14.75 -2.31 19.03
N TYR A 345 -14.61 -1.08 19.49
CA TYR A 345 -13.89 -0.03 18.80
C TYR A 345 -12.37 -0.30 18.69
N VAL A 346 -11.75 -0.71 19.79
CA VAL A 346 -10.28 -0.84 19.87
C VAL A 346 -9.76 -2.15 19.27
N ILE A 347 -10.56 -3.25 19.35
CA ILE A 347 -10.10 -4.59 18.95
C ILE A 347 -10.89 -5.13 17.78
N TRP A 348 -12.22 -5.17 17.90
CA TRP A 348 -13.05 -5.91 16.94
C TRP A 348 -13.15 -5.24 15.58
N LEU A 349 -13.40 -3.93 15.54
CA LEU A 349 -13.47 -3.20 14.27
C LEU A 349 -12.12 -3.18 13.52
N PRO A 350 -10.94 -2.91 14.15
CA PRO A 350 -9.64 -3.05 13.49
C PRO A 350 -9.39 -4.46 12.96
N PHE A 351 -9.80 -5.50 13.68
CA PHE A 351 -9.70 -6.88 13.20
C PHE A 351 -10.54 -7.12 11.94
N LEU A 352 -11.80 -6.67 11.93
CA LEU A 352 -12.68 -6.80 10.76
C LEU A 352 -12.18 -6.01 9.56
N ARG A 353 -11.67 -4.77 9.76
CA ARG A 353 -11.03 -3.98 8.70
C ARG A 353 -9.83 -4.70 8.10
N THR A 354 -9.00 -5.29 8.96
CA THR A 354 -7.87 -6.10 8.50
C THR A 354 -8.35 -7.29 7.67
N ALA A 355 -9.39 -7.99 8.13
CA ALA A 355 -9.95 -9.12 7.41
C ALA A 355 -10.49 -8.71 6.04
N ASP A 356 -11.25 -7.62 5.95
CA ASP A 356 -11.78 -7.10 4.67
C ASP A 356 -10.63 -6.72 3.73
N MET A 357 -9.67 -5.90 4.18
CA MET A 357 -8.53 -5.48 3.35
C MET A 357 -7.70 -6.65 2.80
N TRP A 358 -7.60 -7.77 3.53
CA TRP A 358 -6.82 -8.93 3.10
C TRP A 358 -7.62 -9.93 2.26
N LEU A 359 -8.89 -10.18 2.61
CA LEU A 359 -9.66 -11.32 2.10
C LEU A 359 -10.68 -10.94 1.01
N ARG A 360 -11.03 -9.65 0.90
CA ARG A 360 -11.96 -9.18 -0.12
C ARG A 360 -11.46 -9.51 -1.54
N PRO A 361 -12.34 -9.84 -2.49
CA PRO A 361 -12.00 -9.83 -3.91
C PRO A 361 -11.39 -8.47 -4.29
N ARG A 362 -10.26 -8.51 -4.99
CA ARG A 362 -9.56 -7.29 -5.42
C ARG A 362 -10.05 -6.88 -6.80
N THR A 363 -11.30 -6.46 -6.86
CA THR A 363 -12.02 -6.11 -8.09
C THR A 363 -12.22 -4.61 -8.25
N GLU A 364 -11.64 -3.80 -7.38
CA GLU A 364 -11.86 -2.36 -7.27
C GLU A 364 -11.49 -1.54 -8.52
N LEU A 365 -10.70 -2.10 -9.44
CA LEU A 365 -10.38 -1.49 -10.74
C LEU A 365 -11.06 -2.19 -11.92
N LEU A 366 -12.02 -3.05 -11.65
CA LEU A 366 -12.73 -3.81 -12.67
C LEU A 366 -14.21 -3.44 -12.64
N ASP A 367 -14.90 -3.66 -13.74
CA ASP A 367 -16.34 -3.41 -13.86
C ASP A 367 -17.13 -4.52 -13.12
N VAL A 368 -17.00 -4.54 -11.79
CA VAL A 368 -17.63 -5.53 -10.90
C VAL A 368 -18.26 -4.81 -9.74
N GLU A 369 -19.54 -5.08 -9.49
CA GLU A 369 -20.28 -4.48 -8.39
C GLU A 369 -19.62 -4.71 -7.03
N THR A 370 -19.59 -3.67 -6.22
CA THR A 370 -18.96 -3.71 -4.90
C THR A 370 -19.65 -4.70 -3.96
N ARG A 371 -20.97 -4.88 -4.11
CA ARG A 371 -21.79 -5.90 -3.42
C ARG A 371 -21.78 -7.24 -4.17
N TRP A 372 -20.59 -7.73 -4.49
CA TRP A 372 -20.35 -8.93 -5.29
C TRP A 372 -21.04 -10.21 -4.79
N TRP A 373 -21.53 -10.23 -3.55
CA TRP A 373 -22.28 -11.37 -2.98
C TRP A 373 -23.77 -11.38 -3.34
N GLU A 374 -24.28 -10.37 -4.02
CA GLU A 374 -25.69 -10.29 -4.45
C GLU A 374 -25.90 -11.03 -5.77
N PHE A 375 -25.77 -12.37 -5.74
CA PHE A 375 -25.88 -13.24 -6.91
C PHE A 375 -27.16 -13.09 -7.72
N SER A 376 -28.27 -12.76 -7.06
CA SER A 376 -29.57 -12.62 -7.75
C SER A 376 -29.62 -11.44 -8.72
N GLN A 377 -28.77 -10.44 -8.54
CA GLN A 377 -28.73 -9.23 -9.37
C GLN A 377 -27.59 -9.28 -10.40
N HIS A 378 -26.42 -9.83 -10.02
CA HIS A 378 -25.18 -9.78 -10.81
C HIS A 378 -24.46 -11.14 -10.84
N GLU A 379 -25.15 -12.22 -11.26
CA GLU A 379 -24.65 -13.59 -11.14
C GLU A 379 -23.25 -13.80 -11.75
N LYS A 380 -22.99 -13.30 -12.97
CA LYS A 380 -21.69 -13.49 -13.64
C LYS A 380 -20.56 -12.76 -12.93
N GLU A 381 -20.82 -11.56 -12.50
CA GLU A 381 -19.86 -10.71 -11.76
C GLU A 381 -19.57 -11.31 -10.38
N SER A 382 -20.58 -11.82 -9.70
CA SER A 382 -20.47 -12.51 -8.41
C SER A 382 -19.59 -13.77 -8.52
N TRP A 383 -19.78 -14.60 -9.56
CA TRP A 383 -18.91 -15.76 -9.81
C TRP A 383 -17.48 -15.34 -10.13
N PHE A 384 -17.30 -14.29 -10.91
CA PHE A 384 -15.98 -13.74 -11.21
C PHE A 384 -15.30 -13.22 -9.93
N ALA A 385 -16.01 -12.43 -9.11
CA ALA A 385 -15.49 -11.93 -7.84
C ALA A 385 -15.13 -13.06 -6.87
N LEU A 386 -15.94 -14.11 -6.81
CA LEU A 386 -15.65 -15.30 -5.99
C LEU A 386 -14.38 -16.03 -6.47
N PHE A 387 -14.19 -16.17 -7.78
CA PHE A 387 -12.97 -16.73 -8.36
C PHE A 387 -11.75 -15.86 -7.99
N TRP A 388 -11.88 -14.54 -8.08
CA TRP A 388 -10.84 -13.56 -7.74
C TRP A 388 -10.49 -13.60 -6.25
N ALA A 389 -11.50 -13.72 -5.36
CA ALA A 389 -11.30 -13.95 -3.93
C ALA A 389 -10.55 -15.25 -3.64
N GLY A 390 -10.94 -16.33 -4.34
CA GLY A 390 -10.24 -17.63 -4.26
C GLY A 390 -8.78 -17.54 -4.67
N LEU A 391 -8.48 -16.79 -5.72
CA LEU A 391 -7.11 -16.54 -6.18
C LEU A 391 -6.32 -15.71 -5.16
N ASN A 392 -6.92 -14.67 -4.58
CA ASN A 392 -6.31 -13.89 -3.51
C ASN A 392 -5.99 -14.77 -2.28
N LEU A 393 -6.95 -15.58 -1.86
CA LEU A 393 -6.78 -16.53 -0.76
C LEU A 393 -5.67 -17.56 -1.06
N PHE A 394 -5.56 -18.03 -2.30
CA PHE A 394 -4.47 -18.91 -2.73
C PHE A 394 -3.09 -18.26 -2.50
N TYR A 395 -2.89 -16.99 -2.88
CA TYR A 395 -1.63 -16.28 -2.63
C TYR A 395 -1.32 -16.16 -1.14
N ILE A 396 -2.32 -15.83 -0.33
CA ILE A 396 -2.19 -15.70 1.13
C ILE A 396 -1.81 -17.04 1.76
N LEU A 397 -2.54 -18.11 1.44
CA LEU A 397 -2.27 -19.45 1.98
C LEU A 397 -0.91 -20.01 1.51
N ALA A 398 -0.55 -19.77 0.25
CA ALA A 398 0.77 -20.11 -0.26
C ALA A 398 1.88 -19.36 0.49
N ALA A 399 1.69 -18.06 0.75
CA ALA A 399 2.65 -17.26 1.53
C ALA A 399 2.77 -17.78 2.97
N LEU A 400 1.66 -18.08 3.62
CA LEU A 400 1.63 -18.66 4.97
C LEU A 400 2.37 -20.01 5.01
N ARG A 401 2.09 -20.91 4.06
CA ARG A 401 2.84 -22.16 3.93
C ARG A 401 4.33 -21.91 3.71
N GLY A 402 4.66 -21.00 2.80
CA GLY A 402 6.05 -20.63 2.50
C GLY A 402 6.77 -20.11 3.74
N TRP A 403 6.13 -19.31 4.56
CA TRP A 403 6.65 -18.86 5.85
C TRP A 403 6.88 -20.04 6.81
N LEU A 404 5.90 -20.91 6.98
CA LEU A 404 5.99 -22.07 7.90
C LEU A 404 7.09 -23.07 7.52
N VAL A 405 7.33 -23.29 6.21
CA VAL A 405 8.35 -24.23 5.74
C VAL A 405 9.74 -23.61 5.60
N SER A 406 9.85 -22.26 5.69
CA SER A 406 11.11 -21.54 5.53
C SER A 406 11.69 -21.13 6.87
N ARG A 407 13.02 -21.26 7.02
CA ARG A 407 13.75 -20.76 8.18
C ARG A 407 14.33 -19.39 7.85
N LEU A 408 13.55 -18.35 8.11
CA LEU A 408 13.89 -17.00 7.67
C LEU A 408 14.87 -16.26 8.60
N GLY A 409 15.12 -16.78 9.83
CA GLY A 409 15.99 -16.10 10.80
C GLY A 409 15.54 -14.69 11.13
N ILE A 410 16.48 -13.78 11.33
CA ILE A 410 16.18 -12.36 11.64
C ILE A 410 15.58 -11.65 10.42
N ALA A 411 15.92 -12.07 9.20
CA ALA A 411 15.29 -11.54 8.00
C ALA A 411 13.76 -11.79 8.00
N GLY A 412 13.31 -12.92 8.60
CA GLY A 412 11.89 -13.19 8.83
C GLY A 412 11.25 -12.19 9.79
N VAL A 413 11.95 -11.81 10.86
CA VAL A 413 11.45 -10.75 11.77
C VAL A 413 11.17 -9.47 10.98
N PHE A 414 12.09 -9.05 10.12
CA PHE A 414 11.94 -7.85 9.28
C PHE A 414 10.70 -7.93 8.40
N VAL A 415 10.61 -8.97 7.54
CA VAL A 415 9.55 -9.02 6.52
C VAL A 415 8.16 -9.24 7.13
N ILE A 416 8.06 -10.04 8.20
CA ILE A 416 6.77 -10.25 8.89
C ILE A 416 6.37 -9.01 9.69
N SER A 417 7.31 -8.36 10.40
CA SER A 417 7.02 -7.10 11.09
C SER A 417 6.48 -6.03 10.15
N PHE A 418 6.98 -5.96 8.91
CA PHE A 418 6.46 -5.02 7.92
C PHE A 418 4.98 -5.28 7.62
N ILE A 419 4.58 -6.54 7.35
CA ILE A 419 3.18 -6.91 7.12
C ILE A 419 2.32 -6.58 8.34
N LEU A 420 2.77 -6.96 9.55
CA LEU A 420 1.99 -6.76 10.77
C LEU A 420 1.81 -5.28 11.12
N LEU A 421 2.90 -4.49 11.06
CA LEU A 421 2.85 -3.05 11.34
C LEU A 421 1.95 -2.33 10.34
N ARG A 422 2.03 -2.69 9.05
CA ARG A 422 1.19 -2.10 8.02
C ARG A 422 -0.28 -2.47 8.22
N SER A 423 -0.60 -3.75 8.43
CA SER A 423 -1.97 -4.21 8.71
C SER A 423 -2.57 -3.52 9.94
N PHE A 424 -1.79 -3.45 11.03
CA PHE A 424 -2.22 -2.78 12.25
C PHE A 424 -2.46 -1.28 12.05
N PHE A 425 -1.53 -0.58 11.39
CA PHE A 425 -1.69 0.85 11.12
C PHE A 425 -2.90 1.14 10.25
N LEU A 426 -3.05 0.42 9.13
CA LEU A 426 -4.14 0.64 8.18
C LEU A 426 -5.51 0.27 8.77
N SER A 427 -5.59 -0.72 9.66
CA SER A 427 -6.82 -1.05 10.38
C SER A 427 -7.30 0.04 11.33
N SER A 428 -6.41 0.98 11.68
CA SER A 428 -6.74 2.14 12.51
C SER A 428 -7.32 3.32 11.73
N LEU A 429 -7.32 3.25 10.39
CA LEU A 429 -7.90 4.29 9.54
C LEU A 429 -9.43 4.17 9.45
N GLU A 430 -10.08 5.22 9.04
CA GLU A 430 -11.52 5.32 8.86
C GLU A 430 -11.99 4.52 7.63
N ASN A 431 -11.20 4.54 6.55
CA ASN A 431 -11.52 3.99 5.24
C ASN A 431 -10.62 2.77 4.91
N PRO A 432 -11.07 1.54 5.24
CA PRO A 432 -10.33 0.33 4.89
C PRO A 432 -10.46 0.04 3.39
N GLU A 433 -9.38 0.27 2.64
CA GLU A 433 -9.34 -0.02 1.20
C GLU A 433 -8.42 -1.21 0.92
N PRO A 434 -8.84 -2.21 0.10
CA PRO A 434 -8.02 -3.38 -0.23
C PRO A 434 -6.69 -3.01 -0.88
N ARG A 435 -6.66 -1.92 -1.70
CA ARG A 435 -5.45 -1.43 -2.37
C ARG A 435 -4.29 -1.12 -1.41
N TYR A 436 -4.59 -0.74 -0.16
CA TYR A 436 -3.56 -0.40 0.82
C TYR A 436 -2.69 -1.59 1.26
N MET A 437 -3.12 -2.83 0.96
CA MET A 437 -2.32 -4.03 1.24
C MET A 437 -1.41 -4.45 0.09
N LEU A 438 -1.47 -3.80 -1.07
CA LEU A 438 -0.68 -4.20 -2.25
C LEU A 438 0.83 -4.08 -2.01
N GLU A 439 1.27 -3.13 -1.20
CA GLU A 439 2.68 -2.99 -0.85
C GLU A 439 3.20 -4.12 0.08
N CYS A 440 2.31 -4.97 0.59
CA CYS A 440 2.70 -6.22 1.24
C CYS A 440 2.97 -7.37 0.24
N PHE A 441 2.48 -7.26 -1.00
CA PHE A 441 2.59 -8.31 -2.01
C PHE A 441 4.03 -8.70 -2.38
N PRO A 442 5.05 -7.83 -2.34
CA PRO A 442 6.45 -8.24 -2.47
C PRO A 442 6.84 -9.34 -1.49
N VAL A 443 6.40 -9.25 -0.23
CA VAL A 443 6.64 -10.27 0.78
C VAL A 443 5.74 -11.49 0.56
N VAL A 444 4.45 -11.27 0.30
CA VAL A 444 3.47 -12.34 0.04
C VAL A 444 3.94 -13.23 -1.12
N LEU A 445 4.32 -12.64 -2.26
CA LEU A 445 4.73 -13.38 -3.45
C LEU A 445 6.09 -14.07 -3.28
N ALA A 446 7.03 -13.42 -2.57
CA ALA A 446 8.32 -14.04 -2.24
C ALA A 446 8.14 -15.28 -1.35
N LEU A 447 7.26 -15.20 -0.35
CA LEU A 447 6.94 -16.32 0.53
C LEU A 447 6.10 -17.39 -0.18
N ALA A 448 5.12 -16.98 -1.01
CA ALA A 448 4.32 -17.92 -1.80
C ALA A 448 5.19 -18.77 -2.73
N GLY A 449 6.25 -18.17 -3.32
CA GLY A 449 7.25 -18.94 -4.07
C GLY A 449 7.96 -20.01 -3.23
N ALA A 450 8.14 -19.77 -1.94
CA ALA A 450 8.74 -20.73 -1.02
C ALA A 450 7.81 -21.92 -0.67
N ALA A 451 6.49 -21.77 -0.86
CA ALA A 451 5.53 -22.85 -0.61
C ALA A 451 5.81 -24.12 -1.45
N PHE A 452 6.47 -23.97 -2.59
CA PHE A 452 6.78 -25.06 -3.51
C PHE A 452 8.13 -25.75 -3.22
N ILE A 453 8.78 -25.43 -2.10
CA ILE A 453 9.97 -26.12 -1.63
C ILE A 453 9.56 -27.52 -1.09
N ARG A 454 10.24 -28.58 -1.55
CA ARG A 454 10.01 -29.92 -0.98
C ARG A 454 10.57 -29.98 0.44
N VAL A 455 9.83 -30.57 1.37
CA VAL A 455 10.23 -30.73 2.78
C VAL A 455 11.61 -31.45 2.89
N ARG A 456 11.93 -32.39 2.00
CA ARG A 456 13.26 -33.03 1.90
C ARG A 456 14.41 -32.06 1.61
N ASP A 457 14.16 -31.01 0.82
CA ASP A 457 15.18 -30.00 0.49
C ASP A 457 15.38 -29.02 1.68
N ALA A 458 14.34 -28.81 2.46
CA ALA A 458 14.39 -28.06 3.72
C ALA A 458 15.28 -28.79 4.76
N VAL A 459 15.17 -30.09 4.85
CA VAL A 459 16.02 -30.94 5.76
C VAL A 459 17.50 -30.95 5.35
N LYS A 460 17.81 -30.94 4.04
CA LYS A 460 19.20 -30.86 3.55
C LYS A 460 19.87 -29.51 3.79
N GLN A 461 19.10 -28.41 3.84
CA GLN A 461 19.63 -27.14 4.31
C GLN A 461 20.00 -27.15 5.80
N PHE A 462 19.42 -28.07 6.58
CA PHE A 462 19.75 -28.28 7.97
C PHE A 462 21.17 -28.82 8.18
N SER A 463 21.61 -29.83 7.40
CA SER A 463 22.90 -30.48 7.59
C SER A 463 24.09 -29.62 7.16
N ASN A 464 23.86 -28.67 6.21
CA ASN A 464 24.92 -27.79 5.67
C ASN A 464 25.12 -26.47 6.43
N GLN A 465 24.28 -26.17 7.42
CA GLN A 465 24.42 -24.97 8.28
C GLN A 465 24.95 -25.34 9.69
N SER A 466 25.02 -26.62 10.02
CA SER A 466 25.54 -27.13 11.29
C SER A 466 26.96 -27.75 11.16
N SER A 467 27.51 -27.73 9.98
CA SER A 467 28.93 -28.01 9.67
C SER A 467 29.64 -26.71 9.28
#